data_91d71e8db1dd5cf846c0a7ad5bb78b14
#
_entry.id   91d71e8db1dd5cf846c0a7ad5bb78b14
#
_cell.length_a   1.000
_cell.length_b   1.000
_cell.length_c   1.000
_cell.angle_alpha   90.00
_cell.angle_beta   90.00
_cell.angle_gamma   90.00
#
_symmetry.space_group_name_H-M   'P 1'
#
loop_
_entity.id
_entity.type
_entity.pdbx_description
1 polymer ?
#
loop_
_entity_poly.entity_id
_entity_poly.type
_entity_poly.pdbx_seq_one_letter_code
_entity_poly.pdbx_strand_id
1 'polypeptide(L)'
;MPTMIDLRSDTVTQPTDAMKAAMFAAPLGDDVLGDDPTVQLLQERCASLFGKEAACFVPSGSMANQLAIRAHTSPGDEMMCHRDSHVYCYEAGAWAAISGCSIALLDGPRGQFTSAEVENSIRMDDHHFATSRLLVLENTQNRGGGAIWPINDIESVTSTAKRHGLACHLDGARIWNATAASGVSLAEYGQHFDTVSACFSKGLGCPVGSIVCGDADTIHRVHRARKMLGGAMRQSGILAAAAIYAIEHNQTRLAEDHAAAAKIARTLAPIEGVVIDPGMIETNIVYFDIAGKAADAVQTLEKSGVRMLDTGPHTIRAVTSLAVTPTDIDHVCSILPGALKGCS
;
A
#
# COMPACT_ATOMS: atom_id res chain seq x y z
N MET A 1 19.28 -5.14 -26.77
CA MET A 1 18.19 -6.06 -26.35
C MET A 1 16.93 -5.20 -26.25
N PRO A 2 15.75 -5.66 -26.65
CA PRO A 2 14.53 -4.91 -26.40
C PRO A 2 14.41 -4.62 -24.90
N THR A 3 13.98 -3.42 -24.54
CA THR A 3 13.81 -3.02 -23.14
C THR A 3 12.73 -3.91 -22.52
N MET A 4 13.04 -4.56 -21.41
CA MET A 4 12.09 -5.41 -20.68
C MET A 4 11.01 -4.55 -20.03
N ILE A 5 9.75 -4.80 -20.31
CA ILE A 5 8.62 -4.12 -19.69
C ILE A 5 8.28 -4.84 -18.38
N ASP A 6 8.45 -4.16 -17.26
CA ASP A 6 8.30 -4.75 -15.94
C ASP A 6 6.97 -4.32 -15.28
N LEU A 7 6.02 -5.26 -15.25
CA LEU A 7 4.70 -5.13 -14.62
C LEU A 7 4.57 -5.95 -13.34
N ARG A 8 5.67 -6.38 -12.73
CA ARG A 8 5.61 -7.19 -11.50
C ARG A 8 5.04 -6.43 -10.30
N SER A 9 5.41 -5.16 -10.16
CA SER A 9 4.99 -4.30 -9.05
C SER A 9 5.30 -2.84 -9.36
N ASP A 10 4.53 -1.91 -8.80
CA ASP A 10 4.88 -0.48 -8.78
C ASP A 10 6.13 -0.16 -7.93
N THR A 11 6.61 -1.11 -7.15
CA THR A 11 7.87 -1.00 -6.40
C THR A 11 9.13 -1.09 -7.27
N VAL A 12 9.03 -1.48 -8.55
CA VAL A 12 10.15 -1.50 -9.50
C VAL A 12 10.41 -0.14 -10.14
N THR A 13 9.57 0.85 -9.87
CA THR A 13 9.70 2.22 -10.37
C THR A 13 11.04 2.81 -9.99
N GLN A 14 11.67 3.51 -10.93
CA GLN A 14 12.92 4.23 -10.69
C GLN A 14 12.64 5.72 -10.57
N PRO A 15 13.38 6.45 -9.71
CA PRO A 15 13.26 7.90 -9.62
C PRO A 15 13.65 8.56 -10.94
N THR A 16 12.82 9.52 -11.39
CA THR A 16 13.09 10.31 -12.59
C THR A 16 14.31 11.20 -12.40
N ASP A 17 14.91 11.68 -13.50
CA ASP A 17 16.07 12.58 -13.40
C ASP A 17 15.73 13.90 -12.70
N ALA A 18 14.50 14.41 -12.87
CA ALA A 18 14.02 15.58 -12.14
C ALA A 18 13.89 15.31 -10.63
N MET A 19 13.38 14.14 -10.25
CA MET A 19 13.35 13.70 -8.85
C MET A 19 14.76 13.58 -8.26
N LYS A 20 15.69 12.95 -8.99
CA LYS A 20 17.11 12.86 -8.58
C LYS A 20 17.73 14.25 -8.39
N ALA A 21 17.47 15.18 -9.31
CA ALA A 21 17.93 16.57 -9.15
C ALA A 21 17.40 17.23 -7.88
N ALA A 22 16.11 17.05 -7.55
CA ALA A 22 15.52 17.54 -6.31
C ALA A 22 16.18 16.90 -5.07
N MET A 23 16.47 15.59 -5.11
CA MET A 23 17.18 14.88 -4.04
C MET A 23 18.58 15.48 -3.79
N PHE A 24 19.36 15.75 -4.85
CA PHE A 24 20.71 16.30 -4.73
C PHE A 24 20.75 17.77 -4.32
N ALA A 25 19.68 18.53 -4.56
CA ALA A 25 19.56 19.93 -4.16
C ALA A 25 19.00 20.12 -2.73
N ALA A 26 18.60 19.04 -2.06
CA ALA A 26 17.93 19.12 -0.76
C ALA A 26 18.84 19.69 0.34
N PRO A 27 18.37 20.65 1.14
CA PRO A 27 19.02 21.01 2.39
C PRO A 27 19.00 19.83 3.36
N LEU A 28 20.13 19.55 3.99
CA LEU A 28 20.28 18.38 4.88
C LEU A 28 20.63 18.78 6.30
N GLY A 29 20.18 18.00 7.25
CA GLY A 29 20.57 18.02 8.65
C GLY A 29 20.56 16.60 9.21
N ASP A 30 20.60 16.42 10.53
CA ASP A 30 20.52 15.12 11.17
C ASP A 30 19.09 14.88 11.71
N ASP A 31 18.32 13.98 11.03
CA ASP A 31 16.95 13.64 11.43
C ASP A 31 16.88 13.06 12.87
N VAL A 32 17.96 12.43 13.38
CA VAL A 32 17.99 11.91 14.74
C VAL A 32 18.12 13.05 15.78
N LEU A 33 18.79 14.15 15.41
CA LEU A 33 18.84 15.35 16.23
C LEU A 33 17.61 16.26 16.02
N GLY A 34 16.81 15.95 15.00
CA GLY A 34 15.59 16.70 14.67
C GLY A 34 15.87 18.03 13.94
N ASP A 35 17.00 18.14 13.25
CA ASP A 35 17.40 19.35 12.55
C ASP A 35 17.50 19.22 11.01
N ASP A 36 17.09 18.07 10.43
CA ASP A 36 16.99 17.93 8.98
C ASP A 36 15.76 18.69 8.45
N PRO A 37 15.95 19.84 7.77
CA PRO A 37 14.82 20.69 7.40
C PRO A 37 13.92 20.09 6.32
N THR A 38 14.49 19.21 5.48
CA THR A 38 13.73 18.56 4.41
C THR A 38 12.84 17.42 4.96
N VAL A 39 13.31 16.70 5.97
CA VAL A 39 12.49 15.72 6.68
C VAL A 39 11.37 16.41 7.44
N GLN A 40 11.67 17.50 8.16
CA GLN A 40 10.65 18.29 8.87
C GLN A 40 9.55 18.76 7.91
N LEU A 41 9.94 19.37 6.78
CA LEU A 41 8.98 19.84 5.76
C LEU A 41 8.10 18.70 5.22
N LEU A 42 8.68 17.52 4.94
CA LEU A 42 7.90 16.36 4.49
C LEU A 42 6.89 15.92 5.55
N GLN A 43 7.31 15.83 6.80
CA GLN A 43 6.46 15.41 7.91
C GLN A 43 5.31 16.41 8.15
N GLU A 44 5.58 17.71 8.16
CA GLU A 44 4.57 18.75 8.28
C GLU A 44 3.55 18.71 7.14
N ARG A 45 4.02 18.59 5.90
CA ARG A 45 3.15 18.47 4.71
C ARG A 45 2.26 17.23 4.79
N CYS A 46 2.82 16.08 5.14
CA CYS A 46 2.03 14.85 5.23
C CYS A 46 1.02 14.90 6.37
N ALA A 47 1.40 15.42 7.54
CA ALA A 47 0.45 15.62 8.64
C ALA A 47 -0.72 16.49 8.18
N SER A 48 -0.45 17.63 7.53
CA SER A 48 -1.48 18.52 6.97
C SER A 48 -2.36 17.83 5.92
N LEU A 49 -1.77 17.08 4.98
CA LEU A 49 -2.52 16.37 3.92
C LEU A 49 -3.49 15.33 4.47
N PHE A 50 -3.11 14.63 5.53
CA PHE A 50 -3.96 13.63 6.18
C PHE A 50 -4.83 14.19 7.31
N GLY A 51 -4.80 15.51 7.57
CA GLY A 51 -5.53 16.14 8.68
C GLY A 51 -5.09 15.63 10.04
N LYS A 52 -3.79 15.37 10.22
CA LYS A 52 -3.17 14.88 11.45
C LYS A 52 -2.27 15.92 12.10
N GLU A 53 -1.96 15.74 13.38
CA GLU A 53 -1.13 16.67 14.16
C GLU A 53 0.36 16.51 13.84
N ALA A 54 0.80 15.29 13.57
CA ALA A 54 2.21 14.97 13.38
C ALA A 54 2.41 13.80 12.41
N ALA A 55 3.65 13.65 11.92
CA ALA A 55 4.04 12.53 11.09
C ALA A 55 5.48 12.10 11.38
N CYS A 56 5.81 10.86 10.99
CA CYS A 56 7.16 10.29 11.10
C CYS A 56 7.57 9.66 9.78
N PHE A 57 8.63 10.16 9.15
CA PHE A 57 9.23 9.57 7.96
C PHE A 57 10.00 8.29 8.32
N VAL A 58 9.80 7.22 7.55
CA VAL A 58 10.37 5.89 7.80
C VAL A 58 10.88 5.25 6.50
N PRO A 59 11.84 4.31 6.57
CA PRO A 59 12.44 3.69 5.39
C PRO A 59 11.49 2.89 4.51
N SER A 60 10.45 2.25 5.08
CA SER A 60 9.59 1.31 4.35
C SER A 60 8.16 1.28 4.88
N GLY A 61 7.24 0.80 4.02
CA GLY A 61 5.82 0.59 4.39
C GLY A 61 5.65 -0.42 5.51
N SER A 62 6.38 -1.54 5.48
CA SER A 62 6.34 -2.53 6.57
C SER A 62 6.78 -1.92 7.89
N MET A 63 7.82 -1.09 7.91
CA MET A 63 8.20 -0.38 9.13
C MET A 63 7.09 0.59 9.56
N ALA A 64 6.47 1.33 8.65
CA ALA A 64 5.36 2.23 8.97
C ALA A 64 4.22 1.50 9.68
N ASN A 65 3.77 0.39 9.12
CA ASN A 65 2.72 -0.43 9.70
C ASN A 65 3.11 -1.00 11.08
N GLN A 66 4.31 -1.58 11.19
CA GLN A 66 4.74 -2.19 12.45
C GLN A 66 4.93 -1.16 13.57
N LEU A 67 5.37 0.06 13.24
CA LEU A 67 5.46 1.17 14.20
C LEU A 67 4.07 1.65 14.64
N ALA A 68 3.11 1.73 13.74
CA ALA A 68 1.74 2.08 14.07
C ALA A 68 1.08 1.00 14.95
N ILE A 69 1.20 -0.29 14.58
CA ILE A 69 0.72 -1.40 15.39
C ILE A 69 1.34 -1.34 16.80
N ARG A 70 2.66 -1.20 16.89
CA ARG A 70 3.39 -1.09 18.15
C ARG A 70 2.96 0.10 19.00
N ALA A 71 2.60 1.23 18.38
CA ALA A 71 2.16 2.43 19.08
C ALA A 71 0.77 2.29 19.71
N HIS A 72 -0.07 1.41 19.17
CA HIS A 72 -1.45 1.19 19.64
C HIS A 72 -1.63 -0.05 20.49
N THR A 73 -0.62 -0.94 20.58
CA THR A 73 -0.75 -2.24 21.24
C THR A 73 0.37 -2.51 22.22
N SER A 74 0.10 -3.42 23.13
CA SER A 74 1.07 -4.03 24.07
C SER A 74 1.13 -5.55 23.85
N PRO A 75 2.23 -6.22 24.25
CA PRO A 75 2.28 -7.67 24.17
C PRO A 75 1.09 -8.33 24.90
N GLY A 76 0.42 -9.26 24.21
CA GLY A 76 -0.81 -9.92 24.69
C GLY A 76 -2.10 -9.31 24.19
N ASP A 77 -2.08 -8.10 23.61
CA ASP A 77 -3.23 -7.51 22.95
C ASP A 77 -3.56 -8.25 21.63
N GLU A 78 -4.78 -8.02 21.13
CA GLU A 78 -5.24 -8.54 19.84
C GLU A 78 -5.47 -7.40 18.85
N MET A 79 -4.98 -7.56 17.63
CA MET A 79 -5.36 -6.72 16.49
C MET A 79 -6.29 -7.47 15.54
N MET A 80 -7.16 -6.74 14.84
CA MET A 80 -8.06 -7.26 13.82
C MET A 80 -7.62 -6.76 12.45
N CYS A 81 -7.60 -7.63 11.44
CA CYS A 81 -7.38 -7.24 10.06
C CYS A 81 -7.97 -8.29 9.11
N HIS A 82 -8.15 -7.93 7.84
CA HIS A 82 -8.54 -8.92 6.84
C HIS A 82 -7.44 -9.98 6.66
N ARG A 83 -7.85 -11.26 6.42
CA ARG A 83 -6.90 -12.39 6.24
C ARG A 83 -5.92 -12.22 5.09
N ASP A 84 -6.24 -11.40 4.10
CA ASP A 84 -5.39 -11.06 2.96
C ASP A 84 -4.67 -9.71 3.10
N SER A 85 -4.73 -9.07 4.28
CA SER A 85 -4.02 -7.82 4.54
C SER A 85 -2.50 -8.00 4.48
N HIS A 86 -1.80 -6.99 3.98
CA HIS A 86 -0.35 -6.99 3.87
C HIS A 86 0.33 -7.18 5.22
N VAL A 87 -0.17 -6.52 6.26
CA VAL A 87 0.36 -6.61 7.64
C VAL A 87 0.34 -8.04 8.19
N TYR A 88 -0.59 -8.88 7.74
CA TYR A 88 -0.66 -10.27 8.12
C TYR A 88 0.17 -11.19 7.22
N CYS A 89 0.01 -11.04 5.89
CA CYS A 89 0.55 -11.99 4.92
C CYS A 89 2.02 -11.75 4.56
N TYR A 90 2.50 -10.47 4.55
CA TYR A 90 3.73 -10.10 3.85
C TYR A 90 4.75 -9.34 4.72
N GLU A 91 4.56 -9.28 6.03
CA GLU A 91 5.48 -8.60 6.95
C GLU A 91 6.22 -9.57 7.89
N ALA A 92 6.46 -10.80 7.41
CA ALA A 92 7.29 -11.81 8.06
C ALA A 92 6.90 -12.13 9.51
N GLY A 93 5.62 -12.01 9.87
CA GLY A 93 5.15 -12.23 11.25
C GLY A 93 5.57 -11.13 12.23
N ALA A 94 5.91 -9.95 11.73
CA ALA A 94 6.43 -8.84 12.54
C ALA A 94 5.44 -8.36 13.62
N TRP A 95 4.13 -8.46 13.37
CA TRP A 95 3.10 -8.17 14.35
C TRP A 95 3.27 -8.99 15.65
N ALA A 96 3.67 -10.26 15.53
CA ALA A 96 3.98 -11.11 16.69
C ALA A 96 5.39 -10.82 17.24
N ALA A 97 6.39 -10.74 16.36
CA ALA A 97 7.80 -10.61 16.76
C ALA A 97 8.14 -9.24 17.37
N ILE A 98 7.50 -8.15 16.89
CA ILE A 98 7.79 -6.77 17.31
C ILE A 98 6.80 -6.29 18.36
N SER A 99 5.49 -6.51 18.12
CA SER A 99 4.42 -5.99 18.98
C SER A 99 3.89 -7.01 19.98
N GLY A 100 4.13 -8.33 19.75
CA GLY A 100 3.67 -9.39 20.64
C GLY A 100 2.14 -9.58 20.63
N CYS A 101 1.47 -9.17 19.54
CA CYS A 101 0.02 -9.25 19.42
C CYS A 101 -0.46 -10.62 18.97
N SER A 102 -1.68 -10.98 19.32
CA SER A 102 -2.50 -11.95 18.59
C SER A 102 -3.26 -11.27 17.45
N ILE A 103 -3.84 -12.06 16.55
CA ILE A 103 -4.66 -11.54 15.44
C ILE A 103 -6.02 -12.23 15.40
N ALA A 104 -7.08 -11.42 15.29
CA ALA A 104 -8.38 -11.86 14.82
C ALA A 104 -8.51 -11.56 13.32
N LEU A 105 -8.66 -12.61 12.52
CA LEU A 105 -8.79 -12.49 11.07
C LEU A 105 -10.24 -12.25 10.69
N LEU A 106 -10.46 -11.20 9.92
CA LEU A 106 -11.75 -10.84 9.34
C LEU A 106 -11.82 -11.33 7.89
N ASP A 107 -13.02 -11.60 7.42
CA ASP A 107 -13.32 -12.07 6.08
C ASP A 107 -14.19 -11.07 5.33
N GLY A 108 -14.10 -11.10 4.00
CA GLY A 108 -14.93 -10.30 3.12
C GLY A 108 -14.40 -10.27 1.70
N PRO A 109 -15.25 -9.93 0.73
CA PRO A 109 -14.82 -9.90 -0.66
C PRO A 109 -13.80 -8.78 -0.89
N ARG A 110 -12.76 -9.08 -1.66
CA ARG A 110 -11.73 -8.12 -2.07
C ARG A 110 -11.02 -7.41 -0.90
N GLY A 111 -10.96 -8.06 0.27
CA GLY A 111 -10.28 -7.51 1.45
C GLY A 111 -11.12 -6.53 2.26
N GLN A 112 -12.42 -6.43 1.98
CA GLN A 112 -13.37 -5.55 2.65
C GLN A 112 -14.29 -6.38 3.54
N PHE A 113 -14.41 -6.00 4.80
CA PHE A 113 -15.25 -6.64 5.80
C PHE A 113 -16.32 -5.67 6.30
N THR A 114 -17.34 -6.18 6.97
CA THR A 114 -18.49 -5.40 7.47
C THR A 114 -18.31 -4.98 8.92
N SER A 115 -19.07 -3.98 9.35
CA SER A 115 -19.15 -3.59 10.77
C SER A 115 -19.68 -4.73 11.65
N ALA A 116 -20.54 -5.60 11.14
CA ALA A 116 -21.02 -6.78 11.85
C ALA A 116 -19.90 -7.80 12.10
N GLU A 117 -18.99 -7.99 11.15
CA GLU A 117 -17.81 -8.85 11.33
C GLU A 117 -16.86 -8.28 12.39
N VAL A 118 -16.65 -6.95 12.39
CA VAL A 118 -15.87 -6.28 13.46
C VAL A 118 -16.53 -6.51 14.81
N GLU A 119 -17.82 -6.21 14.95
CA GLU A 119 -18.60 -6.38 16.19
C GLU A 119 -18.49 -7.79 16.74
N ASN A 120 -18.70 -8.80 15.89
CA ASN A 120 -18.68 -10.23 16.27
C ASN A 120 -17.28 -10.74 16.62
N SER A 121 -16.23 -10.06 16.21
CA SER A 121 -14.83 -10.47 16.46
C SER A 121 -14.23 -9.83 17.71
N ILE A 122 -14.87 -8.82 18.29
CA ILE A 122 -14.40 -8.18 19.51
C ILE A 122 -14.54 -9.16 20.69
N ARG A 123 -13.43 -9.34 21.43
CA ARG A 123 -13.40 -10.22 22.60
C ARG A 123 -14.14 -9.59 23.78
N MET A 124 -14.82 -10.43 24.54
CA MET A 124 -15.39 -10.02 25.84
C MET A 124 -14.27 -9.61 26.79
N ASP A 125 -14.56 -8.66 27.68
CA ASP A 125 -13.64 -8.29 28.76
C ASP A 125 -13.66 -9.39 29.84
N ASP A 126 -12.80 -10.39 29.64
CA ASP A 126 -12.65 -11.55 30.50
C ASP A 126 -11.17 -11.99 30.46
N HIS A 127 -10.64 -12.42 31.61
CA HIS A 127 -9.22 -12.80 31.77
C HIS A 127 -8.77 -14.00 30.91
N HIS A 128 -9.70 -14.71 30.27
CA HIS A 128 -9.38 -15.80 29.35
C HIS A 128 -9.02 -15.32 27.94
N PHE A 129 -9.32 -14.07 27.59
CA PHE A 129 -9.16 -13.55 26.24
C PHE A 129 -8.07 -12.47 26.14
N ALA A 130 -7.43 -12.38 24.98
CA ALA A 130 -6.64 -11.22 24.64
C ALA A 130 -7.54 -9.98 24.50
N THR A 131 -7.02 -8.81 24.86
CA THR A 131 -7.80 -7.57 24.72
C THR A 131 -7.77 -7.08 23.29
N SER A 132 -8.93 -6.96 22.63
CA SER A 132 -9.02 -6.36 21.30
C SER A 132 -8.67 -4.87 21.39
N ARG A 133 -7.62 -4.42 20.66
CA ARG A 133 -7.06 -3.07 20.77
C ARG A 133 -6.99 -2.28 19.48
N LEU A 134 -6.85 -2.96 18.36
CA LEU A 134 -6.55 -2.30 17.10
C LEU A 134 -7.34 -2.94 15.95
N LEU A 135 -7.98 -2.10 15.13
CA LEU A 135 -8.50 -2.49 13.83
C LEU A 135 -7.59 -1.94 12.74
N VAL A 136 -7.16 -2.79 11.82
CA VAL A 136 -6.31 -2.42 10.67
C VAL A 136 -7.08 -2.61 9.37
N LEU A 137 -7.20 -1.55 8.58
CA LEU A 137 -7.72 -1.59 7.21
C LEU A 137 -6.57 -1.38 6.22
N GLU A 138 -6.69 -1.94 5.02
CA GLU A 138 -5.75 -1.71 3.91
C GLU A 138 -6.48 -1.07 2.73
N ASN A 139 -6.04 0.11 2.28
CA ASN A 139 -6.61 0.83 1.14
C ASN A 139 -5.49 1.50 0.28
N THR A 140 -5.38 1.18 -1.02
CA THR A 140 -6.16 0.17 -1.76
C THR A 140 -5.72 -1.24 -1.38
N GLN A 141 -6.66 -2.19 -1.37
CA GLN A 141 -6.37 -3.55 -0.94
C GLN A 141 -5.62 -4.34 -2.03
N ASN A 142 -4.39 -4.75 -1.73
CA ASN A 142 -3.48 -5.34 -2.71
C ASN A 142 -4.02 -6.67 -3.29
N ARG A 143 -4.34 -7.64 -2.44
CA ARG A 143 -4.86 -8.96 -2.90
C ARG A 143 -6.27 -8.88 -3.45
N GLY A 144 -7.03 -7.84 -3.10
CA GLY A 144 -8.34 -7.52 -3.68
C GLY A 144 -8.28 -6.86 -5.06
N GLY A 145 -7.10 -6.84 -5.71
CA GLY A 145 -6.96 -6.25 -7.05
C GLY A 145 -6.92 -4.72 -7.04
N GLY A 146 -6.38 -4.12 -5.99
CA GLY A 146 -6.33 -2.66 -5.85
C GLY A 146 -7.70 -2.07 -5.52
N ALA A 147 -8.58 -2.86 -4.87
CA ALA A 147 -9.92 -2.44 -4.47
C ALA A 147 -9.88 -1.22 -3.55
N ILE A 148 -10.81 -0.30 -3.79
CA ILE A 148 -10.98 0.91 -2.99
C ILE A 148 -12.12 0.66 -1.99
N TRP A 149 -11.85 0.91 -0.71
CA TRP A 149 -12.92 0.92 0.28
C TRP A 149 -13.85 2.12 0.06
N PRO A 150 -15.16 1.90 -0.06
CA PRO A 150 -16.14 2.99 -0.01
C PRO A 150 -16.02 3.76 1.31
N ILE A 151 -16.03 5.09 1.26
CA ILE A 151 -15.82 5.91 2.46
C ILE A 151 -16.89 5.65 3.56
N ASN A 152 -18.13 5.38 3.15
CA ASN A 152 -19.21 5.05 4.09
C ASN A 152 -18.97 3.71 4.81
N ASP A 153 -18.35 2.75 4.14
CA ASP A 153 -18.00 1.46 4.75
C ASP A 153 -16.83 1.63 5.72
N ILE A 154 -15.83 2.45 5.36
CA ILE A 154 -14.75 2.85 6.29
C ILE A 154 -15.35 3.49 7.54
N GLU A 155 -16.25 4.46 7.39
CA GLU A 155 -16.92 5.11 8.53
C GLU A 155 -17.66 4.09 9.40
N SER A 156 -18.41 3.18 8.80
CA SER A 156 -19.18 2.16 9.50
C SER A 156 -18.28 1.24 10.35
N VAL A 157 -17.21 0.70 9.76
CA VAL A 157 -16.32 -0.25 10.46
C VAL A 157 -15.47 0.44 11.53
N THR A 158 -14.94 1.64 11.24
CA THR A 158 -14.11 2.39 12.20
C THR A 158 -14.94 2.95 13.35
N SER A 159 -16.17 3.42 13.11
CA SER A 159 -17.09 3.85 14.17
C SER A 159 -17.46 2.68 15.08
N THR A 160 -17.64 1.48 14.53
CA THR A 160 -17.88 0.27 15.32
C THR A 160 -16.69 -0.04 16.20
N ALA A 161 -15.48 -0.09 15.66
CA ALA A 161 -14.25 -0.32 16.44
C ALA A 161 -14.09 0.71 17.58
N LYS A 162 -14.27 2.00 17.25
CA LYS A 162 -14.14 3.11 18.23
C LYS A 162 -15.17 3.04 19.37
N ARG A 163 -16.41 2.60 19.10
CA ARG A 163 -17.42 2.39 20.17
C ARG A 163 -16.97 1.35 21.20
N HIS A 164 -16.14 0.40 20.80
CA HIS A 164 -15.56 -0.62 21.68
C HIS A 164 -14.15 -0.26 22.19
N GLY A 165 -13.71 0.97 21.98
CA GLY A 165 -12.42 1.46 22.48
C GLY A 165 -11.19 0.96 21.70
N LEU A 166 -11.37 0.43 20.49
CA LEU A 166 -10.25 0.05 19.62
C LEU A 166 -9.73 1.30 18.90
N ALA A 167 -8.41 1.37 18.77
CA ALA A 167 -7.79 2.27 17.81
C ALA A 167 -7.97 1.75 16.37
N CYS A 168 -7.88 2.64 15.39
CA CYS A 168 -7.98 2.31 13.97
C CYS A 168 -6.71 2.76 13.24
N HIS A 169 -6.08 1.84 12.50
CA HIS A 169 -4.93 2.11 11.63
C HIS A 169 -5.30 1.86 10.17
N LEU A 170 -4.90 2.80 9.29
CA LEU A 170 -4.99 2.63 7.85
C LEU A 170 -3.61 2.26 7.29
N ASP A 171 -3.47 1.03 6.79
CA ASP A 171 -2.41 0.71 5.83
C ASP A 171 -2.79 1.35 4.48
N GLY A 172 -2.29 2.54 4.28
CA GLY A 172 -2.48 3.36 3.09
C GLY A 172 -1.31 3.24 2.11
N ALA A 173 -0.68 2.07 1.99
CA ALA A 173 0.49 1.87 1.10
C ALA A 173 0.24 2.36 -0.33
N ARG A 174 -1.02 2.35 -0.79
CA ARG A 174 -1.47 2.89 -2.08
C ARG A 174 -2.64 3.87 -1.94
N ILE A 175 -2.75 4.58 -0.84
CA ILE A 175 -3.84 5.54 -0.61
C ILE A 175 -3.86 6.66 -1.66
N TRP A 176 -2.71 7.00 -2.23
CA TRP A 176 -2.60 7.93 -3.35
C TRP A 176 -3.41 7.49 -4.57
N ASN A 177 -3.41 6.17 -4.85
CA ASN A 177 -4.22 5.58 -5.91
C ASN A 177 -5.72 5.63 -5.57
N ALA A 178 -6.10 5.36 -4.32
CA ALA A 178 -7.48 5.48 -3.88
C ALA A 178 -8.01 6.91 -4.07
N THR A 179 -7.26 7.91 -3.62
CA THR A 179 -7.59 9.33 -3.79
C THR A 179 -7.71 9.71 -5.27
N ALA A 180 -6.75 9.29 -6.12
CA ALA A 180 -6.76 9.60 -7.54
C ALA A 180 -7.96 9.00 -8.29
N ALA A 181 -8.46 7.84 -7.85
CA ALA A 181 -9.58 7.16 -8.50
C ALA A 181 -10.95 7.57 -7.93
N SER A 182 -11.07 7.73 -6.60
CA SER A 182 -12.35 8.02 -5.95
C SER A 182 -12.67 9.52 -5.84
N GLY A 183 -11.65 10.39 -5.88
CA GLY A 183 -11.78 11.81 -5.58
C GLY A 183 -11.91 12.14 -4.09
N VAL A 184 -11.95 11.13 -3.21
CA VAL A 184 -11.94 11.32 -1.75
C VAL A 184 -10.56 11.83 -1.34
N SER A 185 -10.48 12.90 -0.58
CA SER A 185 -9.23 13.50 -0.14
C SER A 185 -8.53 12.67 0.93
N LEU A 186 -7.21 12.87 1.07
CA LEU A 186 -6.43 12.21 2.12
C LEU A 186 -6.92 12.56 3.52
N ALA A 187 -7.37 13.81 3.73
CA ALA A 187 -7.93 14.25 5.01
C ALA A 187 -9.28 13.58 5.33
N GLU A 188 -10.14 13.38 4.31
CA GLU A 188 -11.39 12.64 4.47
C GLU A 188 -11.14 11.17 4.82
N TYR A 189 -10.14 10.52 4.23
CA TYR A 189 -9.72 9.21 4.70
C TYR A 189 -9.14 9.28 6.13
N GLY A 190 -8.24 10.23 6.36
CA GLY A 190 -7.50 10.36 7.61
C GLY A 190 -8.39 10.53 8.85
N GLN A 191 -9.51 11.25 8.76
CA GLN A 191 -10.40 11.52 9.91
C GLN A 191 -10.97 10.26 10.58
N HIS A 192 -11.05 9.15 9.84
CA HIS A 192 -11.60 7.90 10.37
C HIS A 192 -10.59 7.08 11.17
N PHE A 193 -9.29 7.36 11.07
CA PHE A 193 -8.22 6.56 11.66
C PHE A 193 -7.41 7.33 12.69
N ASP A 194 -6.88 6.64 13.69
CA ASP A 194 -5.96 7.21 14.67
C ASP A 194 -4.55 7.36 14.08
N THR A 195 -4.14 6.38 13.25
CA THR A 195 -2.91 6.46 12.44
C THR A 195 -3.14 6.06 10.99
N VAL A 196 -2.39 6.70 10.10
CA VAL A 196 -2.36 6.37 8.67
C VAL A 196 -0.91 6.16 8.25
N SER A 197 -0.61 5.06 7.57
CA SER A 197 0.64 4.91 6.83
C SER A 197 0.44 5.19 5.34
N ALA A 198 1.46 5.72 4.65
CA ALA A 198 1.44 5.89 3.20
C ALA A 198 2.83 5.67 2.60
N CYS A 199 2.92 4.95 1.48
CA CYS A 199 4.21 4.71 0.80
C CYS A 199 4.46 5.73 -0.30
N PHE A 200 5.73 6.17 -0.41
CA PHE A 200 6.22 6.97 -1.53
C PHE A 200 6.90 6.09 -2.59
N SER A 201 7.43 4.94 -2.19
CA SER A 201 8.25 4.02 -2.98
C SER A 201 7.44 3.03 -3.85
N LYS A 202 6.28 3.45 -4.34
CA LYS A 202 5.39 2.68 -5.22
C LYS A 202 5.00 3.54 -6.44
N GLY A 203 3.73 3.70 -6.74
CA GLY A 203 3.24 4.50 -7.87
C GLY A 203 3.76 5.94 -7.91
N LEU A 204 4.12 6.53 -6.77
CA LEU A 204 4.75 7.85 -6.71
C LEU A 204 6.20 7.88 -7.18
N GLY A 205 6.88 6.73 -7.31
CA GLY A 205 8.20 6.61 -7.93
C GLY A 205 9.41 6.96 -7.07
N CYS A 206 9.25 7.15 -5.76
CA CYS A 206 10.40 7.36 -4.88
C CYS A 206 11.23 6.09 -4.71
N PRO A 207 12.56 6.21 -4.53
CA PRO A 207 13.44 5.05 -4.37
C PRO A 207 13.18 4.28 -3.08
N VAL A 208 12.79 4.97 -2.01
CA VAL A 208 12.48 4.43 -0.69
C VAL A 208 11.52 5.36 0.04
N GLY A 209 10.95 4.89 1.14
CA GLY A 209 10.30 5.72 2.13
C GLY A 209 8.78 5.58 2.20
N SER A 210 8.32 5.80 3.41
CA SER A 210 6.92 5.84 3.80
C SER A 210 6.76 6.84 4.95
N ILE A 211 5.51 7.15 5.28
CA ILE A 211 5.17 8.07 6.36
C ILE A 211 4.16 7.39 7.28
N VAL A 212 4.20 7.70 8.57
CA VAL A 212 3.13 7.44 9.53
C VAL A 212 2.61 8.77 10.03
N CYS A 213 1.31 9.01 9.93
CA CYS A 213 0.64 10.23 10.41
C CYS A 213 -0.34 9.87 11.54
N GLY A 214 -0.45 10.73 12.55
CA GLY A 214 -1.34 10.53 13.71
C GLY A 214 -1.35 11.75 14.63
N ASP A 215 -1.90 11.58 15.85
CA ASP A 215 -1.76 12.58 16.91
C ASP A 215 -0.30 12.67 17.39
N ALA A 216 0.06 13.78 18.06
CA ALA A 216 1.41 14.07 18.49
C ALA A 216 1.98 13.00 19.46
N ASP A 217 1.17 12.51 20.40
CA ASP A 217 1.59 11.51 21.39
C ASP A 217 1.84 10.15 20.75
N THR A 218 0.98 9.74 19.83
CA THR A 218 1.16 8.50 19.08
C THR A 218 2.41 8.57 18.19
N ILE A 219 2.62 9.68 17.48
CA ILE A 219 3.80 9.87 16.65
C ILE A 219 5.08 9.96 17.49
N HIS A 220 5.02 10.49 18.70
CA HIS A 220 6.16 10.41 19.64
C HIS A 220 6.53 8.95 19.97
N ARG A 221 5.54 8.07 20.21
CA ARG A 221 5.78 6.62 20.40
C ARG A 221 6.34 5.97 19.13
N VAL A 222 5.86 6.35 17.95
CA VAL A 222 6.35 5.90 16.64
C VAL A 222 7.84 6.28 16.48
N HIS A 223 8.25 7.51 16.78
CA HIS A 223 9.66 7.93 16.74
C HIS A 223 10.56 7.08 17.64
N ARG A 224 10.11 6.78 18.87
CA ARG A 224 10.87 5.93 19.80
C ARG A 224 11.02 4.50 19.24
N ALA A 225 9.95 3.93 18.74
CA ALA A 225 9.97 2.60 18.14
C ALA A 225 10.81 2.55 16.84
N ARG A 226 10.74 3.61 16.00
CA ARG A 226 11.61 3.76 14.82
C ARG A 226 13.09 3.69 15.19
N LYS A 227 13.47 4.38 16.26
CA LYS A 227 14.86 4.35 16.76
C LYS A 227 15.26 2.95 17.22
N MET A 228 14.40 2.29 17.98
CA MET A 228 14.64 0.94 18.50
C MET A 228 14.82 -0.08 17.36
N LEU A 229 14.08 0.04 16.28
CA LEU A 229 14.15 -0.86 15.11
C LEU A 229 15.25 -0.46 14.09
N GLY A 230 16.07 0.55 14.39
CA GLY A 230 17.14 0.99 13.50
C GLY A 230 16.70 1.81 12.28
N GLY A 231 15.46 2.25 12.24
CA GLY A 231 14.90 3.03 11.12
C GLY A 231 15.13 4.55 11.20
N ALA A 232 15.80 5.03 12.24
CA ALA A 232 16.18 6.44 12.37
C ALA A 232 17.49 6.69 11.58
N MET A 233 17.33 7.27 10.39
CA MET A 233 18.43 7.63 9.51
C MET A 233 19.01 9.01 9.88
N ARG A 234 20.16 9.38 9.32
CA ARG A 234 20.82 10.66 9.60
C ARG A 234 20.40 11.73 8.60
N GLN A 235 21.13 11.94 7.54
CA GLN A 235 20.84 12.93 6.50
C GLN A 235 19.76 12.41 5.53
N SER A 236 18.61 12.06 6.06
CA SER A 236 17.51 11.46 5.28
C SER A 236 16.70 12.49 4.46
N GLY A 237 17.01 13.76 4.60
CA GLY A 237 16.44 14.82 3.77
C GLY A 237 16.62 14.58 2.27
N ILE A 238 17.72 13.95 1.83
CA ILE A 238 17.91 13.53 0.45
C ILE A 238 16.78 12.59 -0.04
N LEU A 239 16.30 11.70 0.82
CA LEU A 239 15.19 10.78 0.51
C LEU A 239 13.84 11.47 0.66
N ALA A 240 13.70 12.32 1.68
CA ALA A 240 12.49 13.11 1.91
C ALA A 240 12.20 14.06 0.75
N ALA A 241 13.23 14.63 0.11
CA ALA A 241 13.09 15.47 -1.08
C ALA A 241 12.46 14.71 -2.26
N ALA A 242 12.77 13.43 -2.43
CA ALA A 242 12.09 12.60 -3.44
C ALA A 242 10.58 12.51 -3.14
N ALA A 243 10.20 12.31 -1.88
CA ALA A 243 8.80 12.24 -1.48
C ALA A 243 8.07 13.57 -1.67
N ILE A 244 8.71 14.70 -1.33
CA ILE A 244 8.16 16.04 -1.58
C ILE A 244 7.93 16.25 -3.08
N TYR A 245 8.93 15.96 -3.91
CA TYR A 245 8.81 16.04 -5.37
C TYR A 245 7.66 15.17 -5.88
N ALA A 246 7.56 13.94 -5.40
CA ALA A 246 6.53 13.00 -5.82
C ALA A 246 5.10 13.47 -5.45
N ILE A 247 4.91 14.03 -4.26
CA ILE A 247 3.64 14.62 -3.83
C ILE A 247 3.25 15.79 -4.74
N GLU A 248 4.20 16.62 -5.16
CA GLU A 248 3.95 17.81 -5.98
C GLU A 248 3.69 17.47 -7.47
N HIS A 249 4.33 16.41 -8.01
CA HIS A 249 4.37 16.19 -9.45
C HIS A 249 3.80 14.85 -9.93
N ASN A 250 3.75 13.82 -9.08
CA ASN A 250 3.42 12.47 -9.52
C ASN A 250 2.01 11.99 -9.13
N GLN A 251 1.29 12.68 -8.24
CA GLN A 251 -0.05 12.25 -7.82
C GLN A 251 -1.05 12.26 -8.97
N THR A 252 -1.07 13.33 -9.77
CA THR A 252 -2.04 13.50 -10.86
C THR A 252 -1.88 12.48 -11.97
N ARG A 253 -0.65 11.96 -12.16
CA ARG A 253 -0.39 10.96 -13.18
C ARG A 253 -0.82 9.54 -12.81
N LEU A 254 -1.19 9.26 -11.55
CA LEU A 254 -1.68 7.94 -11.14
C LEU A 254 -2.93 7.51 -11.93
N ALA A 255 -3.73 8.46 -12.42
CA ALA A 255 -4.85 8.17 -13.32
C ALA A 255 -4.41 7.50 -14.63
N GLU A 256 -3.19 7.77 -15.11
CA GLU A 256 -2.62 7.12 -16.30
C GLU A 256 -2.33 5.64 -16.03
N ASP A 257 -1.84 5.32 -14.83
CA ASP A 257 -1.59 3.95 -14.40
C ASP A 257 -2.90 3.16 -14.34
N HIS A 258 -3.98 3.78 -13.82
CA HIS A 258 -5.31 3.17 -13.77
C HIS A 258 -5.87 2.92 -15.17
N ALA A 259 -5.72 3.88 -16.08
CA ALA A 259 -6.15 3.71 -17.49
C ALA A 259 -5.37 2.58 -18.19
N ALA A 260 -4.07 2.48 -17.93
CA ALA A 260 -3.21 1.41 -18.43
C ALA A 260 -3.63 0.02 -17.91
N ALA A 261 -3.91 -0.10 -16.60
CA ALA A 261 -4.42 -1.33 -15.99
C ALA A 261 -5.75 -1.75 -16.60
N ALA A 262 -6.69 -0.82 -16.73
CA ALA A 262 -7.99 -1.07 -17.35
C ALA A 262 -7.85 -1.49 -18.83
N LYS A 263 -6.87 -0.96 -19.57
CA LYS A 263 -6.58 -1.36 -20.95
C LYS A 263 -6.07 -2.80 -21.03
N ILE A 264 -5.14 -3.18 -20.16
CA ILE A 264 -4.63 -4.56 -20.04
C ILE A 264 -5.80 -5.52 -19.76
N ALA A 265 -6.64 -5.20 -18.78
CA ALA A 265 -7.76 -6.04 -18.40
C ALA A 265 -8.78 -6.25 -19.56
N ARG A 266 -9.10 -5.18 -20.29
CA ARG A 266 -9.96 -5.29 -21.50
C ARG A 266 -9.34 -6.15 -22.59
N THR A 267 -8.01 -6.15 -22.71
CA THR A 267 -7.29 -7.00 -23.67
C THR A 267 -7.30 -8.47 -23.24
N LEU A 268 -7.21 -8.74 -21.94
CA LEU A 268 -7.21 -10.10 -21.37
C LEU A 268 -8.59 -10.78 -21.48
N ALA A 269 -9.67 -10.02 -21.28
CA ALA A 269 -11.02 -10.58 -21.15
C ALA A 269 -11.49 -11.47 -22.32
N PRO A 270 -11.20 -11.19 -23.62
CA PRO A 270 -11.60 -12.05 -24.73
C PRO A 270 -10.67 -13.26 -24.97
N ILE A 271 -9.58 -13.42 -24.20
CA ILE A 271 -8.62 -14.52 -24.40
C ILE A 271 -9.19 -15.80 -23.80
N GLU A 272 -9.33 -16.82 -24.62
CA GLU A 272 -9.80 -18.15 -24.17
C GLU A 272 -8.91 -18.71 -23.06
N GLY A 273 -9.51 -19.23 -22.00
CA GLY A 273 -8.81 -19.75 -20.83
C GLY A 273 -8.35 -18.67 -19.80
N VAL A 274 -8.62 -17.40 -20.06
CA VAL A 274 -8.38 -16.30 -19.12
C VAL A 274 -9.68 -15.95 -18.39
N VAL A 275 -9.62 -15.82 -17.08
CA VAL A 275 -10.74 -15.38 -16.24
C VAL A 275 -10.40 -14.02 -15.61
N ILE A 276 -11.10 -13.01 -16.01
CA ILE A 276 -10.99 -11.64 -15.50
C ILE A 276 -12.30 -10.90 -15.68
N ASP A 277 -12.66 -10.04 -14.73
CA ASP A 277 -13.71 -9.04 -14.90
C ASP A 277 -13.07 -7.64 -15.03
N PRO A 278 -13.03 -7.04 -16.22
CA PRO A 278 -12.49 -5.71 -16.42
C PRO A 278 -13.23 -4.60 -15.63
N GLY A 279 -14.50 -4.84 -15.27
CA GLY A 279 -15.29 -3.92 -14.45
C GLY A 279 -14.81 -3.80 -13.01
N MET A 280 -13.99 -4.76 -12.55
CA MET A 280 -13.43 -4.79 -11.20
C MET A 280 -12.07 -4.08 -11.07
N ILE A 281 -11.53 -3.55 -12.16
CA ILE A 281 -10.25 -2.82 -12.13
C ILE A 281 -10.50 -1.37 -11.75
N GLU A 282 -10.21 -1.03 -10.51
CA GLU A 282 -10.43 0.30 -9.93
C GLU A 282 -9.16 1.17 -9.94
N THR A 283 -7.98 0.53 -9.87
CA THR A 283 -6.69 1.22 -9.78
C THR A 283 -5.63 0.57 -10.68
N ASN A 284 -4.39 0.52 -10.25
CA ASN A 284 -3.24 0.08 -11.04
C ASN A 284 -2.92 -1.42 -10.97
N ILE A 285 -3.73 -2.23 -10.29
CA ILE A 285 -3.48 -3.66 -10.09
C ILE A 285 -4.47 -4.48 -10.92
N VAL A 286 -3.93 -5.42 -11.70
CA VAL A 286 -4.69 -6.38 -12.51
C VAL A 286 -4.38 -7.78 -12.03
N TYR A 287 -5.37 -8.46 -11.46
CA TYR A 287 -5.34 -9.90 -11.22
C TYR A 287 -6.18 -10.62 -12.26
N PHE A 288 -5.68 -11.74 -12.75
CA PHE A 288 -6.42 -12.61 -13.64
C PHE A 288 -5.99 -14.05 -13.44
N ASP A 289 -6.92 -14.97 -13.64
CA ASP A 289 -6.65 -16.40 -13.61
C ASP A 289 -6.54 -16.95 -15.04
N ILE A 290 -5.79 -18.03 -15.18
CA ILE A 290 -5.64 -18.79 -16.42
C ILE A 290 -5.94 -20.27 -16.15
N ALA A 291 -6.41 -20.99 -17.17
CA ALA A 291 -6.69 -22.43 -17.03
C ALA A 291 -5.41 -23.26 -16.80
N GLY A 292 -4.27 -22.81 -17.36
CA GLY A 292 -2.97 -23.45 -17.21
C GLY A 292 -2.22 -23.04 -15.94
N LYS A 293 -0.91 -23.34 -15.90
CA LYS A 293 -0.04 -22.94 -14.78
C LYS A 293 0.44 -21.51 -14.96
N ALA A 294 0.23 -20.67 -13.96
CA ALA A 294 0.67 -19.28 -13.97
C ALA A 294 2.18 -19.12 -14.20
N ALA A 295 3.00 -19.97 -13.58
CA ALA A 295 4.46 -19.95 -13.74
C ALA A 295 4.90 -20.16 -15.20
N ASP A 296 4.26 -21.05 -15.96
CA ASP A 296 4.60 -21.31 -17.35
C ASP A 296 4.22 -20.12 -18.25
N ALA A 297 3.06 -19.51 -17.98
CA ALA A 297 2.61 -18.32 -18.69
C ALA A 297 3.51 -17.12 -18.41
N VAL A 298 3.91 -16.89 -17.16
CA VAL A 298 4.85 -15.81 -16.79
C VAL A 298 6.19 -15.99 -17.49
N GLN A 299 6.73 -17.22 -17.59
CA GLN A 299 7.95 -17.50 -18.38
C GLN A 299 7.77 -17.19 -19.86
N THR A 300 6.60 -17.49 -20.42
CA THR A 300 6.32 -17.21 -21.85
C THR A 300 6.24 -15.70 -22.09
N LEU A 301 5.59 -14.96 -21.19
CA LEU A 301 5.54 -13.50 -21.23
C LEU A 301 6.94 -12.89 -21.09
N GLU A 302 7.79 -13.40 -20.20
CA GLU A 302 9.17 -12.92 -20.02
C GLU A 302 10.03 -13.13 -21.28
N LYS A 303 9.90 -14.28 -21.96
CA LYS A 303 10.54 -14.52 -23.26
C LYS A 303 10.08 -13.54 -24.33
N SER A 304 8.86 -13.03 -24.21
CA SER A 304 8.28 -12.00 -25.09
C SER A 304 8.57 -10.55 -24.63
N GLY A 305 9.41 -10.37 -23.61
CA GLY A 305 9.84 -9.05 -23.14
C GLY A 305 8.94 -8.40 -22.08
N VAL A 306 8.00 -9.16 -21.46
CA VAL A 306 7.09 -8.65 -20.42
C VAL A 306 7.21 -9.46 -19.15
N ARG A 307 7.41 -8.80 -18.01
CA ARG A 307 7.45 -9.40 -16.68
C ARG A 307 6.15 -9.17 -15.92
N MET A 308 5.56 -10.25 -15.41
CA MET A 308 4.45 -10.24 -14.47
C MET A 308 4.77 -11.18 -13.30
N LEU A 309 3.93 -11.22 -12.27
CA LEU A 309 4.09 -12.15 -11.14
C LEU A 309 3.02 -13.22 -11.16
N ASP A 310 3.43 -14.47 -11.01
CA ASP A 310 2.57 -15.54 -10.55
C ASP A 310 2.35 -15.40 -9.03
N THR A 311 1.10 -15.33 -8.62
CA THR A 311 0.69 -15.13 -7.22
C THR A 311 -0.11 -16.30 -6.66
N GLY A 312 -0.31 -17.31 -7.48
CA GLY A 312 -0.99 -18.56 -7.18
C GLY A 312 -0.78 -19.56 -8.31
N PRO A 313 -1.24 -20.80 -8.17
CA PRO A 313 -1.06 -21.84 -9.19
C PRO A 313 -1.59 -21.45 -10.58
N HIS A 314 -2.66 -20.65 -10.59
CA HIS A 314 -3.37 -20.20 -11.79
C HIS A 314 -3.49 -18.69 -11.90
N THR A 315 -3.07 -17.94 -10.88
CA THR A 315 -3.28 -16.50 -10.76
C THR A 315 -2.04 -15.72 -11.13
N ILE A 316 -2.20 -14.75 -12.01
CA ILE A 316 -1.15 -13.80 -12.42
C ILE A 316 -1.55 -12.39 -12.00
N ARG A 317 -0.56 -11.61 -11.57
CA ARG A 317 -0.72 -10.20 -11.25
C ARG A 317 0.16 -9.35 -12.16
N ALA A 318 -0.44 -8.29 -12.72
CA ALA A 318 0.26 -7.19 -13.35
C ALA A 318 -0.04 -5.89 -12.58
N VAL A 319 0.97 -5.01 -12.46
CA VAL A 319 0.83 -3.70 -11.81
C VAL A 319 1.43 -2.63 -12.72
N THR A 320 0.62 -1.66 -13.09
CA THR A 320 1.05 -0.51 -13.90
C THR A 320 1.60 0.60 -13.01
N SER A 321 2.55 1.36 -13.53
CA SER A 321 3.21 2.44 -12.79
C SER A 321 3.98 3.36 -13.73
N LEU A 322 4.59 4.41 -13.19
CA LEU A 322 5.50 5.34 -13.86
C LEU A 322 6.63 4.65 -14.67
N ALA A 323 6.91 3.38 -14.37
CA ALA A 323 7.96 2.62 -15.08
C ALA A 323 7.58 2.22 -16.52
N VAL A 324 6.31 2.36 -16.90
CA VAL A 324 5.83 1.95 -18.23
C VAL A 324 5.18 3.11 -18.97
N THR A 325 5.47 3.20 -20.26
CA THR A 325 4.91 4.23 -21.15
C THR A 325 3.64 3.73 -21.84
N PRO A 326 2.80 4.61 -22.41
CA PRO A 326 1.67 4.20 -23.24
C PRO A 326 2.06 3.26 -24.38
N THR A 327 3.22 3.46 -25.00
CA THR A 327 3.77 2.59 -26.06
C THR A 327 4.11 1.19 -25.52
N ASP A 328 4.66 1.10 -24.29
CA ASP A 328 4.91 -0.18 -23.64
C ASP A 328 3.60 -0.93 -23.39
N ILE A 329 2.57 -0.24 -22.94
CA ILE A 329 1.23 -0.83 -22.71
C ILE A 329 0.61 -1.31 -24.02
N ASP A 330 0.76 -0.55 -25.12
CA ASP A 330 0.31 -0.98 -26.45
C ASP A 330 1.02 -2.27 -26.88
N HIS A 331 2.34 -2.33 -26.66
CA HIS A 331 3.13 -3.52 -26.93
C HIS A 331 2.68 -4.71 -26.07
N VAL A 332 2.52 -4.53 -24.75
CA VAL A 332 1.98 -5.57 -23.85
C VAL A 332 0.65 -6.11 -24.38
N CYS A 333 -0.30 -5.24 -24.68
CA CYS A 333 -1.61 -5.62 -25.22
C CYS A 333 -1.51 -6.40 -26.53
N SER A 334 -0.52 -6.10 -27.37
CA SER A 334 -0.31 -6.83 -28.65
C SER A 334 0.20 -8.26 -28.47
N ILE A 335 0.97 -8.52 -27.40
CA ILE A 335 1.57 -9.83 -27.15
C ILE A 335 0.66 -10.75 -26.35
N LEU A 336 -0.15 -10.23 -25.42
CA LEU A 336 -0.97 -11.03 -24.50
C LEU A 336 -1.78 -12.14 -25.19
N PRO A 337 -2.51 -11.89 -26.32
CA PRO A 337 -3.28 -12.95 -26.98
C PRO A 337 -2.44 -14.10 -27.50
N GLY A 338 -1.23 -13.80 -27.99
CA GLY A 338 -0.32 -14.82 -28.51
C GLY A 338 0.40 -15.58 -27.40
N ALA A 339 0.86 -14.89 -26.35
CA ALA A 339 1.61 -15.46 -25.25
C ALA A 339 0.76 -16.34 -24.32
N LEU A 340 -0.54 -16.04 -24.19
CA LEU A 340 -1.48 -16.80 -23.36
C LEU A 340 -2.29 -17.83 -24.15
N LYS A 341 -2.16 -17.85 -25.49
CA LYS A 341 -2.80 -18.87 -26.33
C LYS A 341 -2.18 -20.25 -26.05
N GLY A 342 -2.98 -21.17 -25.54
CA GLY A 342 -2.51 -22.52 -25.20
C GLY A 342 -2.12 -22.69 -23.73
N CYS A 343 -2.35 -21.68 -22.89
CA CYS A 343 -2.32 -21.81 -21.44
C CYS A 343 -3.68 -22.31 -20.88
N SER A 344 -4.47 -22.95 -21.77
CA SER A 344 -5.76 -23.58 -21.47
C SER A 344 -5.60 -25.04 -21.06
#